data_c00f8655aa2f7cb5ed30696966c2cee2
#
_entry.id   c00f8655aa2f7cb5ed30696966c2cee2
#
_cell.length_a   1.000
_cell.length_b   1.000
_cell.length_c   1.000
_cell.angle_alpha   90.00
_cell.angle_beta   90.00
_cell.angle_gamma   90.00
#
_symmetry.space_group_name_H-M   'P 1'
#
loop_
_entity.id
_entity.type
_entity.pdbx_description
1 polymer ?
#
loop_
_entity_poly.entity_id
_entity_poly.type
_entity_poly.pdbx_seq_one_letter_code
_entity_poly.pdbx_strand_id
1 'polypeptide(L)'
;MTGELVLLTGGTGFLGYTILIDLIKHGYRVRVPARSHAKIARVRAAPSIAALNPPETHLMFVLVPDMAAPGAYDEAVQDVDLIIHSAAPLHTDQATGAAGDVKLEDAFVTACVQGNLGILKSACDKGKRVRRVVMTSSTVAIAPADFYSDAASAAQREAGNEVVRGPDTRVPVPAPPYKSQLHAYCSAKAASLKAAEDYIKDHSPHFDLISIMPSLIFGKDELATGTASTGMMMSRLLPGTDSNDSNNNNFGKGEITAVGNAVLCNDVARAHVRALDTDIEGNQSFVLNTDAKWEDTVPIATTHFPREFESGLFRPGGPHWTTVPLKWDTTKVQDVLGIKLATYDVMIKEVVGEYLEKTGSE
;
A
#
# COMPACT_ATOMS: atom_id res chain seq x y z
N MET A 1 7.23 -20.96 17.20
CA MET A 1 7.69 -20.74 15.79
C MET A 1 6.79 -21.55 14.90
N THR A 2 6.09 -20.91 13.98
CA THR A 2 5.06 -21.56 13.16
C THR A 2 5.68 -22.56 12.15
N GLY A 3 6.90 -22.36 11.70
CA GLY A 3 7.56 -23.18 10.67
C GLY A 3 6.84 -23.15 9.31
N GLU A 4 5.72 -22.47 9.22
CA GLU A 4 4.90 -22.37 8.01
C GLU A 4 5.57 -21.52 6.95
N LEU A 5 5.34 -21.90 5.70
CA LEU A 5 5.88 -21.18 4.55
C LEU A 5 4.87 -20.18 4.00
N VAL A 6 5.21 -18.91 4.05
CA VAL A 6 4.43 -17.81 3.47
C VAL A 6 5.03 -17.41 2.12
N LEU A 7 4.23 -17.38 1.08
CA LEU A 7 4.56 -16.70 -0.16
C LEU A 7 4.20 -15.22 -0.02
N LEU A 8 5.19 -14.34 -0.05
CA LEU A 8 5.00 -12.90 0.02
C LEU A 8 5.32 -12.25 -1.33
N THR A 9 4.30 -11.92 -2.11
CA THR A 9 4.50 -11.10 -3.31
C THR A 9 4.67 -9.63 -2.93
N GLY A 10 5.43 -8.88 -3.71
CA GLY A 10 5.69 -7.47 -3.40
C GLY A 10 6.74 -7.23 -2.30
N GLY A 11 7.35 -8.28 -1.73
CA GLY A 11 8.33 -8.18 -0.63
C GLY A 11 9.61 -7.40 -0.93
N THR A 12 9.77 -6.91 -2.16
CA THR A 12 10.87 -6.01 -2.58
C THR A 12 10.45 -4.54 -2.73
N GLY A 13 9.23 -4.20 -2.32
CA GLY A 13 8.68 -2.85 -2.32
C GLY A 13 8.42 -2.34 -0.90
N PHE A 14 8.00 -1.10 -0.75
CA PHE A 14 7.82 -0.39 0.52
C PHE A 14 7.02 -1.21 1.56
N LEU A 15 5.71 -1.39 1.34
CA LEU A 15 4.86 -2.15 2.26
C LEU A 15 5.28 -3.62 2.36
N GLY A 16 5.55 -4.25 1.23
CA GLY A 16 5.90 -5.67 1.22
C GLY A 16 7.19 -5.99 1.97
N TYR A 17 8.17 -5.08 1.96
CA TYR A 17 9.39 -5.23 2.75
C TYR A 17 9.10 -5.13 4.26
N THR A 18 8.25 -4.20 4.68
CA THR A 18 7.84 -4.08 6.09
C THR A 18 7.10 -5.34 6.55
N ILE A 19 6.23 -5.91 5.69
CA ILE A 19 5.58 -7.22 5.94
C ILE A 19 6.62 -8.33 6.04
N LEU A 20 7.64 -8.36 5.16
CA LEU A 20 8.72 -9.36 5.20
C LEU A 20 9.44 -9.35 6.54
N ILE A 21 9.82 -8.17 7.03
CA ILE A 21 10.49 -8.01 8.32
C ILE A 21 9.60 -8.52 9.46
N ASP A 22 8.32 -8.22 9.43
CA ASP A 22 7.37 -8.64 10.46
C ASP A 22 7.15 -10.18 10.44
N LEU A 23 7.01 -10.78 9.26
CA LEU A 23 6.93 -12.25 9.09
C LEU A 23 8.15 -12.97 9.67
N ILE A 24 9.36 -12.48 9.36
CA ILE A 24 10.60 -13.09 9.86
C ILE A 24 10.66 -13.00 11.40
N LYS A 25 10.28 -11.85 11.98
CA LYS A 25 10.23 -11.66 13.44
C LYS A 25 9.25 -12.62 14.12
N HIS A 26 8.16 -12.98 13.45
CA HIS A 26 7.18 -13.96 13.93
C HIS A 26 7.56 -15.41 13.66
N GLY A 27 8.73 -15.67 13.06
CA GLY A 27 9.27 -17.01 12.85
C GLY A 27 8.68 -17.76 11.65
N TYR A 28 8.06 -17.04 10.71
CA TYR A 28 7.64 -17.63 9.44
C TYR A 28 8.84 -17.88 8.53
N ARG A 29 8.74 -18.90 7.70
CA ARG A 29 9.57 -19.08 6.50
C ARG A 29 8.93 -18.28 5.39
N VAL A 30 9.71 -17.50 4.64
CA VAL A 30 9.15 -16.60 3.61
C VAL A 30 9.79 -16.87 2.26
N ARG A 31 8.95 -17.09 1.26
CA ARG A 31 9.35 -17.11 -0.15
C ARG A 31 8.90 -15.82 -0.81
N VAL A 32 9.86 -15.08 -1.39
CA VAL A 32 9.63 -13.77 -1.99
C VAL A 32 9.82 -13.84 -3.49
N PRO A 33 8.76 -13.75 -4.30
CA PRO A 33 8.87 -13.51 -5.73
C PRO A 33 9.47 -12.13 -6.01
N ALA A 34 10.46 -12.08 -6.88
CA ALA A 34 11.13 -10.83 -7.26
C ALA A 34 11.29 -10.75 -8.78
N ARG A 35 11.17 -9.54 -9.34
CA ARG A 35 11.29 -9.31 -10.79
C ARG A 35 12.71 -9.46 -11.33
N SER A 36 13.72 -9.30 -10.48
CA SER A 36 15.13 -9.35 -10.90
C SER A 36 16.08 -9.68 -9.75
N HIS A 37 17.28 -10.18 -10.07
CA HIS A 37 18.35 -10.39 -9.12
C HIS A 37 18.78 -9.10 -8.40
N ALA A 38 18.74 -7.95 -9.06
CA ALA A 38 19.06 -6.67 -8.43
C ALA A 38 18.11 -6.34 -7.27
N LYS A 39 16.80 -6.63 -7.42
CA LYS A 39 15.83 -6.45 -6.34
C LYS A 39 16.10 -7.41 -5.17
N ILE A 40 16.48 -8.65 -5.46
CA ILE A 40 16.87 -9.63 -4.44
C ILE A 40 18.11 -9.15 -3.67
N ALA A 41 19.17 -8.73 -4.38
CA ALA A 41 20.40 -8.23 -3.78
C ALA A 41 20.13 -7.04 -2.86
N ARG A 42 19.24 -6.12 -3.25
CA ARG A 42 18.86 -4.97 -2.46
C ARG A 42 18.17 -5.36 -1.14
N VAL A 43 17.23 -6.32 -1.17
CA VAL A 43 16.59 -6.82 0.06
C VAL A 43 17.60 -7.50 0.96
N ARG A 44 18.49 -8.35 0.40
CA ARG A 44 19.52 -9.05 1.19
C ARG A 44 20.51 -8.09 1.86
N ALA A 45 20.81 -6.96 1.23
CA ALA A 45 21.74 -5.95 1.74
C ALA A 45 21.09 -4.96 2.72
N ALA A 46 19.77 -5.03 2.90
CA ALA A 46 19.05 -4.09 3.75
C ALA A 46 19.41 -4.27 5.24
N PRO A 47 19.59 -3.17 6.01
CA PRO A 47 20.04 -3.21 7.40
C PRO A 47 19.21 -4.12 8.30
N SER A 48 17.87 -4.07 8.18
CA SER A 48 16.99 -4.92 9.00
C SER A 48 17.16 -6.40 8.69
N ILE A 49 17.37 -6.79 7.42
CA ILE A 49 17.65 -8.19 7.06
C ILE A 49 19.04 -8.61 7.58
N ALA A 50 20.05 -7.74 7.47
CA ALA A 50 21.37 -8.00 8.02
C ALA A 50 21.34 -8.19 9.54
N ALA A 51 20.56 -7.38 10.26
CA ALA A 51 20.39 -7.46 11.71
C ALA A 51 19.64 -8.73 12.15
N LEU A 52 18.58 -9.12 11.42
CA LEU A 52 17.82 -10.35 11.69
C LEU A 52 18.57 -11.61 11.29
N ASN A 53 19.47 -11.51 10.31
CA ASN A 53 20.29 -12.59 9.78
C ASN A 53 19.52 -13.91 9.59
N PRO A 54 18.38 -13.92 8.86
CA PRO A 54 17.57 -15.12 8.72
C PRO A 54 18.34 -16.22 7.96
N PRO A 55 18.22 -17.49 8.37
CA PRO A 55 18.77 -18.60 7.61
C PRO A 55 18.24 -18.62 6.16
N GLU A 56 19.00 -19.15 5.21
CA GLU A 56 18.56 -19.27 3.81
C GLU A 56 17.27 -20.11 3.65
N THR A 57 17.05 -21.03 4.58
CA THR A 57 15.80 -21.82 4.64
C THR A 57 14.59 -21.01 5.12
N HIS A 58 14.80 -19.84 5.73
CA HIS A 58 13.75 -18.95 6.22
C HIS A 58 13.47 -17.77 5.30
N LEU A 59 14.45 -17.34 4.49
CA LEU A 59 14.27 -16.30 3.49
C LEU A 59 14.72 -16.79 2.12
N MET A 60 13.78 -17.15 1.30
CA MET A 60 13.97 -17.69 -0.04
C MET A 60 13.48 -16.69 -1.09
N PHE A 61 14.13 -16.68 -2.25
CA PHE A 61 13.70 -15.84 -3.38
C PHE A 61 13.46 -16.70 -4.61
N VAL A 62 12.45 -16.29 -5.42
CA VAL A 62 12.15 -16.89 -6.71
C VAL A 62 11.97 -15.78 -7.75
N LEU A 63 12.45 -16.00 -8.98
CA LEU A 63 12.30 -15.02 -10.05
C LEU A 63 10.90 -15.14 -10.66
N VAL A 64 10.18 -14.03 -10.66
CA VAL A 64 8.91 -13.83 -11.35
C VAL A 64 8.99 -12.49 -12.07
N PRO A 65 9.53 -12.47 -13.30
CA PRO A 65 9.79 -11.22 -14.04
C PRO A 65 8.52 -10.45 -14.37
N ASP A 66 7.45 -11.15 -14.74
CA ASP A 66 6.14 -10.58 -15.05
C ASP A 66 5.04 -11.27 -14.23
N MET A 67 4.49 -10.54 -13.28
CA MET A 67 3.42 -11.01 -12.41
C MET A 67 2.06 -11.14 -13.09
N ALA A 68 1.86 -10.52 -14.24
CA ALA A 68 0.62 -10.59 -15.02
C ALA A 68 0.63 -11.74 -16.04
N ALA A 69 1.76 -12.41 -16.24
CA ALA A 69 1.85 -13.54 -17.14
C ALA A 69 1.00 -14.72 -16.64
N PRO A 70 0.32 -15.47 -17.52
CA PRO A 70 -0.37 -16.69 -17.13
C PRO A 70 0.55 -17.70 -16.45
N GLY A 71 0.14 -18.21 -15.28
CA GLY A 71 0.93 -19.17 -14.51
C GLY A 71 2.19 -18.59 -13.84
N ALA A 72 2.35 -17.28 -13.77
CA ALA A 72 3.52 -16.61 -13.22
C ALA A 72 3.91 -17.08 -11.82
N TYR A 73 2.96 -17.56 -11.05
CA TYR A 73 3.17 -18.01 -9.67
C TYR A 73 3.09 -19.53 -9.48
N ASP A 74 2.92 -20.33 -10.55
CA ASP A 74 2.70 -21.78 -10.45
C ASP A 74 3.81 -22.52 -9.71
N GLU A 75 5.06 -22.15 -9.92
CA GLU A 75 6.19 -22.69 -9.15
C GLU A 75 6.29 -22.09 -7.75
N ALA A 76 6.01 -20.78 -7.65
CA ALA A 76 6.18 -20.05 -6.40
C ALA A 76 5.21 -20.52 -5.31
N VAL A 77 4.00 -20.97 -5.65
CA VAL A 77 2.96 -21.43 -4.71
C VAL A 77 3.14 -22.88 -4.25
N GLN A 78 4.09 -23.66 -4.83
CA GLN A 78 4.29 -25.05 -4.43
C GLN A 78 4.78 -25.14 -2.98
N ASP A 79 4.19 -26.06 -2.21
CA ASP A 79 4.50 -26.30 -0.79
C ASP A 79 4.28 -25.10 0.16
N VAL A 80 3.60 -24.05 -0.32
CA VAL A 80 3.26 -22.85 0.46
C VAL A 80 2.02 -23.12 1.31
N ASP A 81 2.03 -22.70 2.56
CA ASP A 81 0.91 -22.85 3.50
C ASP A 81 0.00 -21.62 3.47
N LEU A 82 0.56 -20.43 3.25
CA LEU A 82 -0.11 -19.13 3.34
C LEU A 82 0.40 -18.18 2.25
N ILE A 83 -0.43 -17.28 1.79
CA ILE A 83 -0.03 -16.26 0.80
C ILE A 83 -0.37 -14.87 1.34
N ILE A 84 0.59 -13.94 1.25
CA ILE A 84 0.34 -12.49 1.31
C ILE A 84 0.63 -11.91 -0.07
N HIS A 85 -0.42 -11.37 -0.70
CA HIS A 85 -0.31 -10.74 -2.01
C HIS A 85 -0.34 -9.22 -1.88
N SER A 86 0.85 -8.61 -1.78
CA SER A 86 1.03 -7.15 -1.70
C SER A 86 1.59 -6.54 -3.00
N ALA A 87 1.91 -7.36 -3.99
CA ALA A 87 2.35 -6.88 -5.28
C ALA A 87 1.21 -6.19 -6.04
N ALA A 88 1.50 -5.03 -6.62
CA ALA A 88 0.61 -4.36 -7.57
C ALA A 88 1.42 -3.97 -8.81
N PRO A 89 0.89 -4.19 -10.01
CA PRO A 89 1.56 -3.78 -11.25
C PRO A 89 1.41 -2.26 -11.44
N LEU A 90 2.14 -1.48 -10.66
CA LEU A 90 2.20 -0.03 -10.85
C LEU A 90 3.24 0.24 -11.94
N HIS A 91 2.79 0.51 -13.15
CA HIS A 91 3.64 0.95 -14.26
C HIS A 91 3.88 2.46 -14.20
N THR A 92 4.41 2.96 -13.06
CA THR A 92 4.77 4.38 -12.93
C THR A 92 5.84 4.79 -13.93
N ASP A 93 6.74 3.87 -14.29
CA ASP A 93 7.85 4.14 -15.21
C ASP A 93 7.42 4.21 -16.69
N GLN A 94 6.26 3.62 -17.05
CA GLN A 94 5.71 3.67 -18.41
C GLN A 94 4.64 4.76 -18.59
N ALA A 95 3.98 5.19 -17.52
CA ALA A 95 2.96 6.23 -17.56
C ALA A 95 3.53 7.65 -17.75
N THR A 96 4.83 7.85 -17.51
CA THR A 96 5.54 9.13 -17.69
C THR A 96 6.40 9.19 -18.95
N GLY A 97 6.56 8.08 -19.66
CA GLY A 97 7.32 8.02 -20.92
C GLY A 97 6.49 8.48 -22.12
N ALA A 98 7.09 9.23 -23.00
CA ALA A 98 6.57 9.73 -24.28
C ALA A 98 6.24 8.60 -25.30
N ALA A 99 5.65 7.49 -24.85
CA ALA A 99 5.14 6.43 -25.73
C ALA A 99 3.63 6.59 -25.79
N GLY A 100 3.17 7.12 -26.93
CA GLY A 100 1.77 7.31 -27.24
C GLY A 100 0.93 6.05 -27.02
N ASP A 101 -0.33 6.26 -26.68
CA ASP A 101 -1.45 5.32 -26.82
C ASP A 101 -1.52 4.07 -25.93
N VAL A 102 -0.80 3.95 -24.80
CA VAL A 102 -1.18 2.97 -23.79
C VAL A 102 -2.46 3.46 -23.12
N LYS A 103 -3.58 2.83 -23.43
CA LYS A 103 -4.86 3.16 -22.79
C LYS A 103 -4.71 2.98 -21.29
N LEU A 104 -5.13 3.97 -20.48
CA LEU A 104 -5.10 3.90 -19.01
C LEU A 104 -5.75 2.62 -18.48
N GLU A 105 -6.74 2.08 -19.20
CA GLU A 105 -7.38 0.80 -18.90
C GLU A 105 -6.39 -0.37 -18.91
N ASP A 106 -5.59 -0.51 -19.94
CA ASP A 106 -4.62 -1.59 -20.07
C ASP A 106 -3.52 -1.47 -19.00
N ALA A 107 -3.09 -0.23 -18.73
CA ALA A 107 -2.03 0.02 -17.77
C ALA A 107 -2.42 -0.25 -16.32
N PHE A 108 -3.63 0.07 -15.92
CA PHE A 108 -4.05 -0.02 -14.52
C PHE A 108 -5.08 -1.12 -14.25
N VAL A 109 -6.18 -1.13 -14.98
CA VAL A 109 -7.31 -2.03 -14.67
C VAL A 109 -6.95 -3.47 -15.01
N THR A 110 -6.59 -3.72 -16.28
CA THR A 110 -6.30 -5.07 -16.75
C THR A 110 -5.15 -5.71 -15.99
N ALA A 111 -4.02 -4.99 -15.85
CA ALA A 111 -2.85 -5.52 -15.17
C ALA A 111 -3.11 -5.81 -13.67
N CYS A 112 -3.86 -4.95 -12.98
CA CYS A 112 -4.23 -5.18 -11.59
C CYS A 112 -5.15 -6.39 -11.43
N VAL A 113 -6.18 -6.50 -12.26
CA VAL A 113 -7.11 -7.63 -12.21
C VAL A 113 -6.39 -8.93 -12.55
N GLN A 114 -5.58 -8.95 -13.62
CA GLN A 114 -4.83 -10.14 -14.02
C GLN A 114 -3.82 -10.58 -12.95
N GLY A 115 -3.11 -9.63 -12.32
CA GLY A 115 -2.16 -9.93 -11.24
C GLY A 115 -2.86 -10.61 -10.05
N ASN A 116 -3.99 -10.07 -9.60
CA ASN A 116 -4.76 -10.62 -8.48
C ASN A 116 -5.38 -11.99 -8.84
N LEU A 117 -5.97 -12.12 -10.00
CA LEU A 117 -6.55 -13.41 -10.44
C LEU A 117 -5.45 -14.45 -10.71
N GLY A 118 -4.27 -14.04 -11.17
CA GLY A 118 -3.15 -14.93 -11.44
C GLY A 118 -2.69 -15.67 -10.18
N ILE A 119 -2.50 -14.96 -9.07
CA ILE A 119 -2.10 -15.61 -7.80
C ILE A 119 -3.20 -16.52 -7.24
N LEU A 120 -4.49 -16.13 -7.33
CA LEU A 120 -5.61 -16.96 -6.88
C LEU A 120 -5.72 -18.25 -7.68
N LYS A 121 -5.57 -18.17 -9.02
CA LYS A 121 -5.56 -19.34 -9.91
C LYS A 121 -4.39 -20.26 -9.62
N SER A 122 -3.16 -19.73 -9.53
CA SER A 122 -2.00 -20.53 -9.19
C SER A 122 -2.14 -21.20 -7.82
N ALA A 123 -2.68 -20.49 -6.80
CA ALA A 123 -2.97 -21.05 -5.50
C ALA A 123 -3.99 -22.21 -5.57
N CYS A 124 -5.06 -22.05 -6.35
CA CYS A 124 -6.09 -23.07 -6.53
C CYS A 124 -5.55 -24.30 -7.26
N ASP A 125 -4.81 -24.11 -8.35
CA ASP A 125 -4.41 -25.20 -9.25
C ASP A 125 -3.14 -25.93 -8.76
N LYS A 126 -2.17 -25.21 -8.20
CA LYS A 126 -0.83 -25.69 -7.86
C LYS A 126 -0.50 -25.61 -6.37
N GLY A 127 -1.11 -24.68 -5.61
CA GLY A 127 -0.85 -24.45 -4.20
C GLY A 127 -1.69 -25.32 -3.28
N LYS A 128 -1.57 -26.65 -3.36
CA LYS A 128 -2.46 -27.60 -2.66
C LYS A 128 -2.49 -27.49 -1.13
N ARG A 129 -1.46 -26.87 -0.54
CA ARG A 129 -1.36 -26.65 0.92
C ARG A 129 -1.83 -25.26 1.34
N VAL A 130 -2.06 -24.35 0.39
CA VAL A 130 -2.50 -22.99 0.68
C VAL A 130 -3.88 -23.05 1.34
N ARG A 131 -3.98 -22.51 2.55
CA ARG A 131 -5.25 -22.44 3.29
C ARG A 131 -5.82 -21.03 3.40
N ARG A 132 -4.99 -20.00 3.18
CA ARG A 132 -5.39 -18.60 3.24
C ARG A 132 -4.57 -17.72 2.30
N VAL A 133 -5.25 -16.77 1.66
CA VAL A 133 -4.66 -15.68 0.90
C VAL A 133 -5.03 -14.35 1.58
N VAL A 134 -4.04 -13.56 1.99
CA VAL A 134 -4.23 -12.19 2.47
C VAL A 134 -3.80 -11.23 1.37
N MET A 135 -4.72 -10.40 0.90
CA MET A 135 -4.50 -9.53 -0.26
C MET A 135 -4.52 -8.04 0.13
N THR A 136 -3.54 -7.29 -0.33
CA THR A 136 -3.52 -5.83 -0.17
C THR A 136 -4.46 -5.18 -1.20
N SER A 137 -5.61 -4.74 -0.73
CA SER A 137 -6.53 -3.89 -1.47
C SER A 137 -6.24 -2.40 -1.17
N SER A 138 -7.26 -1.57 -1.03
CA SER A 138 -7.13 -0.15 -0.65
C SER A 138 -8.50 0.42 -0.27
N THR A 139 -8.50 1.49 0.53
CA THR A 139 -9.71 2.30 0.77
C THR A 139 -10.28 2.91 -0.51
N VAL A 140 -9.44 3.18 -1.52
CA VAL A 140 -9.92 3.68 -2.83
C VAL A 140 -10.77 2.65 -3.58
N ALA A 141 -10.72 1.37 -3.21
CA ALA A 141 -11.56 0.33 -3.80
C ALA A 141 -13.02 0.39 -3.30
N ILE A 142 -13.26 1.06 -2.18
CA ILE A 142 -14.55 1.11 -1.49
C ILE A 142 -15.10 2.53 -1.34
N ALA A 143 -14.52 3.49 -2.07
CA ALA A 143 -15.03 4.85 -2.20
C ALA A 143 -15.15 5.23 -3.68
N PRO A 144 -16.13 6.06 -4.05
CA PRO A 144 -16.24 6.52 -5.42
C PRO A 144 -14.96 7.22 -5.88
N ALA A 145 -14.48 6.89 -7.08
CA ALA A 145 -13.21 7.41 -7.62
C ALA A 145 -13.18 8.96 -7.69
N ASP A 146 -14.33 9.61 -7.82
CA ASP A 146 -14.45 11.06 -7.82
C ASP A 146 -14.00 11.72 -6.51
N PHE A 147 -14.03 11.01 -5.36
CA PHE A 147 -13.50 11.54 -4.10
C PHE A 147 -11.99 11.81 -4.14
N TYR A 148 -11.28 11.08 -4.97
CA TYR A 148 -9.84 11.22 -5.09
C TYR A 148 -9.43 12.07 -6.30
N SER A 149 -10.27 12.12 -7.34
CA SER A 149 -9.99 12.90 -8.55
C SER A 149 -10.57 14.31 -8.53
N ASP A 150 -11.60 14.55 -7.71
CA ASP A 150 -12.29 15.83 -7.53
C ASP A 150 -12.87 15.90 -6.12
N ALA A 151 -11.99 15.99 -5.12
CA ALA A 151 -12.36 15.92 -3.71
C ALA A 151 -13.30 17.08 -3.28
N ALA A 152 -13.11 18.27 -3.84
CA ALA A 152 -13.96 19.42 -3.49
C ALA A 152 -15.42 19.23 -3.93
N SER A 153 -15.66 18.80 -5.18
CA SER A 153 -17.00 18.51 -5.67
C SER A 153 -17.61 17.29 -4.99
N ALA A 154 -16.78 16.31 -4.62
CA ALA A 154 -17.24 15.15 -3.87
C ALA A 154 -17.69 15.53 -2.46
N ALA A 155 -16.94 16.39 -1.77
CA ALA A 155 -17.32 16.92 -0.46
C ALA A 155 -18.65 17.67 -0.50
N GLN A 156 -18.90 18.47 -1.56
CA GLN A 156 -20.18 19.16 -1.75
C GLN A 156 -21.34 18.17 -1.94
N ARG A 157 -21.14 17.09 -2.69
CA ARG A 157 -22.19 16.07 -2.90
C ARG A 157 -22.56 15.30 -1.64
N GLU A 158 -21.62 15.13 -0.71
CA GLU A 158 -21.86 14.47 0.58
C GLU A 158 -22.12 15.45 1.74
N ALA A 159 -22.15 16.75 1.48
CA ALA A 159 -22.45 17.75 2.51
C ALA A 159 -23.82 17.48 3.15
N GLY A 160 -23.82 17.20 4.44
CA GLY A 160 -25.03 16.83 5.20
C GLY A 160 -25.36 15.33 5.22
N ASN A 161 -24.61 14.48 4.50
CA ASN A 161 -24.79 13.03 4.57
C ASN A 161 -23.63 12.38 5.36
N GLU A 162 -23.98 11.71 6.44
CA GLU A 162 -23.00 10.94 7.23
C GLU A 162 -22.76 9.55 6.61
N VAL A 163 -22.08 9.48 5.47
CA VAL A 163 -21.74 8.21 4.84
C VAL A 163 -20.47 7.65 5.49
N VAL A 164 -20.61 6.55 6.24
CA VAL A 164 -19.48 5.80 6.81
C VAL A 164 -19.15 4.63 5.88
N ARG A 165 -17.88 4.51 5.49
CA ARG A 165 -17.38 3.41 4.64
C ARG A 165 -16.64 2.41 5.49
N GLY A 166 -17.11 1.19 5.48
CA GLY A 166 -16.56 0.08 6.25
C GLY A 166 -16.07 -1.06 5.36
N PRO A 167 -15.60 -2.15 5.99
CA PRO A 167 -15.02 -3.29 5.29
C PRO A 167 -15.98 -3.96 4.29
N ASP A 168 -17.28 -3.83 4.49
CA ASP A 168 -18.31 -4.43 3.62
C ASP A 168 -18.87 -3.44 2.56
N THR A 169 -18.37 -2.20 2.55
CA THR A 169 -18.74 -1.23 1.52
C THR A 169 -18.23 -1.66 0.16
N ARG A 170 -19.09 -1.60 -0.87
CA ARG A 170 -18.70 -1.82 -2.27
C ARG A 170 -19.27 -0.68 -3.12
N VAL A 171 -18.47 -0.26 -4.11
CA VAL A 171 -18.83 0.78 -5.06
C VAL A 171 -18.90 0.22 -6.48
N PRO A 172 -19.71 0.78 -7.36
CA PRO A 172 -19.68 0.43 -8.78
C PRO A 172 -18.27 0.64 -9.34
N VAL A 173 -17.80 -0.30 -10.16
CA VAL A 173 -16.53 -0.15 -10.88
C VAL A 173 -16.74 0.85 -12.01
N PRO A 174 -16.03 1.99 -12.03
CA PRO A 174 -16.17 2.95 -13.12
C PRO A 174 -15.73 2.36 -14.45
N ALA A 175 -16.51 2.65 -15.49
CA ALA A 175 -16.16 2.27 -16.86
C ALA A 175 -15.26 3.35 -17.53
N PRO A 176 -14.42 2.97 -18.51
CA PRO A 176 -13.69 3.94 -19.30
C PRO A 176 -14.64 4.85 -20.13
N PRO A 177 -14.22 6.05 -20.55
CA PRO A 177 -12.88 6.59 -20.40
C PRO A 177 -12.62 7.15 -19.00
N TYR A 178 -11.39 6.94 -18.46
CA TYR A 178 -11.02 7.46 -17.15
C TYR A 178 -10.60 8.91 -17.22
N LYS A 179 -11.02 9.72 -16.22
CA LYS A 179 -10.78 11.18 -16.17
C LYS A 179 -9.31 11.55 -15.93
N SER A 180 -8.56 10.68 -15.24
CA SER A 180 -7.16 10.88 -14.84
C SER A 180 -6.51 9.55 -14.50
N GLN A 181 -5.18 9.55 -14.33
CA GLN A 181 -4.44 8.39 -13.82
C GLN A 181 -4.95 7.94 -12.44
N LEU A 182 -5.23 8.89 -11.54
CA LEU A 182 -5.78 8.58 -10.22
C LEU A 182 -7.17 7.96 -10.32
N HIS A 183 -8.03 8.45 -11.21
CA HIS A 183 -9.34 7.86 -11.47
C HIS A 183 -9.22 6.43 -12.02
N ALA A 184 -8.29 6.18 -12.95
CA ALA A 184 -8.01 4.84 -13.47
C ALA A 184 -7.46 3.91 -12.36
N TYR A 185 -6.59 4.42 -11.49
CA TYR A 185 -6.06 3.67 -10.35
C TYR A 185 -7.17 3.26 -9.36
N CYS A 186 -8.05 4.20 -8.98
CA CYS A 186 -9.20 3.89 -8.10
C CYS A 186 -10.11 2.82 -8.74
N SER A 187 -10.37 2.96 -10.04
CA SER A 187 -11.16 2.01 -10.81
C SER A 187 -10.50 0.63 -10.84
N ALA A 188 -9.19 0.57 -11.05
CA ALA A 188 -8.42 -0.67 -11.03
C ALA A 188 -8.49 -1.38 -9.67
N LYS A 189 -8.40 -0.63 -8.57
CA LYS A 189 -8.49 -1.21 -7.22
C LYS A 189 -9.90 -1.75 -6.93
N ALA A 190 -10.95 -1.03 -7.33
CA ALA A 190 -12.34 -1.50 -7.20
C ALA A 190 -12.60 -2.74 -8.07
N ALA A 191 -12.12 -2.74 -9.32
CA ALA A 191 -12.24 -3.89 -10.22
C ALA A 191 -11.50 -5.12 -9.69
N SER A 192 -10.28 -4.93 -9.17
CA SER A 192 -9.46 -6.02 -8.63
C SER A 192 -10.06 -6.63 -7.37
N LEU A 193 -10.61 -5.81 -6.47
CA LEU A 193 -11.31 -6.30 -5.27
C LEU A 193 -12.51 -7.14 -5.68
N LYS A 194 -13.36 -6.58 -6.55
CA LYS A 194 -14.53 -7.30 -7.06
C LYS A 194 -14.17 -8.63 -7.73
N ALA A 195 -13.16 -8.61 -8.61
CA ALA A 195 -12.74 -9.81 -9.32
C ALA A 195 -12.21 -10.91 -8.39
N ALA A 196 -11.50 -10.53 -7.32
CA ALA A 196 -11.02 -11.49 -6.32
C ALA A 196 -12.18 -12.09 -5.52
N GLU A 197 -13.14 -11.28 -5.08
CA GLU A 197 -14.33 -11.74 -4.36
C GLU A 197 -15.23 -12.64 -5.23
N ASP A 198 -15.46 -12.25 -6.48
CA ASP A 198 -16.20 -13.09 -7.45
C ASP A 198 -15.49 -14.42 -7.67
N TYR A 199 -14.14 -14.44 -7.78
CA TYR A 199 -13.38 -15.66 -7.93
C TYR A 199 -13.59 -16.63 -6.77
N ILE A 200 -13.51 -16.14 -5.52
CA ILE A 200 -13.77 -16.98 -4.33
C ILE A 200 -15.19 -17.54 -4.35
N LYS A 201 -16.17 -16.70 -4.65
CA LYS A 201 -17.58 -17.09 -4.69
C LYS A 201 -17.87 -18.15 -5.76
N ASP A 202 -17.34 -17.94 -6.98
CA ASP A 202 -17.68 -18.75 -8.14
C ASP A 202 -16.92 -20.08 -8.17
N HIS A 203 -15.68 -20.12 -7.62
CA HIS A 203 -14.83 -21.31 -7.66
C HIS A 203 -14.78 -22.08 -6.35
N SER A 204 -15.20 -21.47 -5.23
CA SER A 204 -15.13 -22.09 -3.89
C SER A 204 -13.80 -22.82 -3.66
N PRO A 205 -12.64 -22.15 -3.77
CA PRO A 205 -11.34 -22.79 -3.64
C PRO A 205 -11.13 -23.36 -2.24
N HIS A 206 -10.10 -24.19 -2.07
CA HIS A 206 -9.75 -24.82 -0.79
C HIS A 206 -9.10 -23.87 0.23
N PHE A 207 -8.99 -22.60 -0.08
CA PHE A 207 -8.47 -21.52 0.78
C PHE A 207 -9.48 -20.39 0.93
N ASP A 208 -9.33 -19.60 1.97
CA ASP A 208 -10.08 -18.37 2.18
C ASP A 208 -9.29 -17.11 1.75
N LEU A 209 -10.00 -16.00 1.60
CA LEU A 209 -9.46 -14.71 1.21
C LEU A 209 -9.72 -13.66 2.31
N ILE A 210 -8.67 -12.94 2.72
CA ILE A 210 -8.79 -11.75 3.57
C ILE A 210 -8.25 -10.56 2.78
N SER A 211 -9.03 -9.47 2.71
CA SER A 211 -8.63 -8.24 2.05
C SER A 211 -8.25 -7.16 3.07
N ILE A 212 -7.00 -6.71 3.05
CA ILE A 212 -6.52 -5.58 3.84
C ILE A 212 -6.62 -4.31 2.99
N MET A 213 -7.37 -3.32 3.46
CA MET A 213 -7.71 -2.10 2.72
C MET A 213 -7.09 -0.87 3.41
N PRO A 214 -5.80 -0.62 3.22
CA PRO A 214 -5.15 0.56 3.78
C PRO A 214 -5.56 1.84 3.03
N SER A 215 -5.56 2.95 3.75
CA SER A 215 -5.54 4.30 3.18
C SER A 215 -4.14 4.67 2.70
N LEU A 216 -3.80 5.96 2.59
CA LEU A 216 -2.48 6.40 2.16
C LEU A 216 -1.42 5.99 3.18
N ILE A 217 -0.46 5.17 2.77
CA ILE A 217 0.53 4.55 3.65
C ILE A 217 1.72 5.49 3.83
N PHE A 218 2.03 5.82 5.09
CA PHE A 218 3.24 6.55 5.50
C PHE A 218 4.12 5.68 6.39
N GLY A 219 5.42 5.97 6.40
CA GLY A 219 6.39 5.30 7.26
C GLY A 219 7.77 5.23 6.62
N LYS A 220 8.71 4.63 7.33
CA LYS A 220 10.08 4.42 6.86
C LYS A 220 10.13 3.44 5.68
N ASP A 221 10.87 3.80 4.63
CA ASP A 221 11.15 2.96 3.46
C ASP A 221 12.65 2.66 3.38
N GLU A 222 13.07 1.62 4.08
CA GLU A 222 14.47 1.21 4.16
C GLU A 222 15.05 0.83 2.78
N LEU A 223 14.21 0.42 1.86
CA LEU A 223 14.64 0.08 0.50
C LEU A 223 14.70 1.30 -0.44
N ALA A 224 14.13 2.44 -0.11
CA ALA A 224 14.18 3.61 -0.97
C ALA A 224 15.55 4.28 -0.94
N THR A 225 16.05 4.65 -2.11
CA THR A 225 17.24 5.50 -2.25
C THR A 225 16.92 7.00 -2.17
N GLY A 226 15.62 7.35 -1.99
CA GLY A 226 15.09 8.69 -1.91
C GLY A 226 13.80 8.72 -1.08
N THR A 227 13.05 9.81 -1.15
CA THR A 227 11.85 10.07 -0.35
C THR A 227 10.54 9.64 -1.03
N ALA A 228 10.54 8.60 -1.85
CA ALA A 228 9.45 8.31 -2.80
C ALA A 228 8.05 8.22 -2.18
N SER A 229 7.85 7.42 -1.13
CA SER A 229 6.52 7.26 -0.49
C SER A 229 6.18 8.37 0.49
N THR A 230 7.20 9.06 1.00
CA THR A 230 7.11 10.13 2.00
C THR A 230 7.23 11.52 1.36
N GLY A 231 7.59 11.59 0.09
CA GLY A 231 7.84 12.83 -0.65
C GLY A 231 6.67 13.81 -0.62
N MET A 232 5.44 13.31 -0.68
CA MET A 232 4.24 14.16 -0.58
C MET A 232 4.15 14.88 0.78
N MET A 233 4.46 14.21 1.88
CA MET A 233 4.49 14.84 3.21
C MET A 233 5.69 15.79 3.32
N MET A 234 6.87 15.35 2.89
CA MET A 234 8.09 16.15 2.96
C MET A 234 8.06 17.40 2.08
N SER A 235 7.36 17.36 0.94
CA SER A 235 7.20 18.54 0.07
C SER A 235 6.54 19.74 0.75
N ARG A 236 5.85 19.53 1.86
CA ARG A 236 5.23 20.59 2.66
C ARG A 236 6.19 21.24 3.64
N LEU A 237 7.29 20.58 3.96
CA LEU A 237 8.27 21.01 4.96
C LEU A 237 9.54 21.58 4.32
N LEU A 238 9.88 21.11 3.11
CA LEU A 238 11.13 21.48 2.44
C LEU A 238 10.96 22.73 1.58
N PRO A 239 11.98 23.63 1.58
CA PRO A 239 11.99 24.78 0.71
C PRO A 239 12.18 24.38 -0.75
N GLY A 240 11.52 25.07 -1.68
CA GLY A 240 11.82 24.98 -3.09
C GLY A 240 11.39 23.68 -3.79
N THR A 241 10.47 22.92 -3.22
CA THR A 241 9.76 21.84 -3.97
C THR A 241 8.81 22.45 -5.01
N ASP A 242 9.23 23.57 -5.60
CA ASP A 242 8.63 24.13 -6.79
C ASP A 242 8.81 23.11 -7.93
N SER A 243 7.84 22.35 -8.13
CA SER A 243 7.26 21.48 -9.15
C SER A 243 7.91 21.40 -10.55
N ASN A 244 9.22 21.45 -10.68
CA ASN A 244 9.89 21.16 -11.96
C ASN A 244 10.67 19.84 -11.96
N ASP A 245 10.62 19.07 -10.89
CA ASP A 245 11.18 17.72 -10.87
C ASP A 245 10.13 16.77 -11.46
N SER A 246 10.36 16.34 -12.70
CA SER A 246 9.46 15.50 -13.50
C SER A 246 9.19 14.10 -12.88
N ASN A 247 9.84 13.79 -11.77
CA ASN A 247 9.64 12.55 -10.98
C ASN A 247 8.82 12.77 -9.71
N ASN A 248 8.47 13.99 -9.35
CA ASN A 248 7.65 14.28 -8.19
C ASN A 248 6.25 14.66 -8.67
N ASN A 249 5.23 13.95 -8.17
CA ASN A 249 3.84 14.25 -8.42
C ASN A 249 3.62 15.77 -8.39
N ASN A 250 3.22 16.34 -9.50
CA ASN A 250 3.11 17.75 -9.82
C ASN A 250 2.08 18.47 -8.91
N PHE A 251 2.42 18.67 -7.64
CA PHE A 251 1.64 19.48 -6.72
C PHE A 251 2.04 20.95 -6.93
N GLY A 252 1.38 21.60 -7.89
CA GLY A 252 1.65 23.00 -8.25
C GLY A 252 1.48 23.99 -7.10
N LYS A 253 1.90 25.24 -7.32
CA LYS A 253 1.58 26.37 -6.43
C LYS A 253 0.06 26.52 -6.41
N GLY A 254 -0.54 26.51 -5.23
CA GLY A 254 -1.97 26.74 -5.10
C GLY A 254 -2.61 26.03 -3.92
N GLU A 255 -3.91 25.93 -3.95
CA GLU A 255 -4.70 25.19 -2.98
C GLU A 255 -4.89 23.75 -3.49
N ILE A 256 -4.58 22.77 -2.65
CA ILE A 256 -4.80 21.35 -2.90
C ILE A 256 -5.86 20.85 -1.94
N THR A 257 -6.96 20.37 -2.49
CA THR A 257 -8.01 19.71 -1.71
C THR A 257 -7.85 18.20 -1.83
N ALA A 258 -7.64 17.53 -0.69
CA ALA A 258 -7.41 16.09 -0.66
C ALA A 258 -8.12 15.41 0.50
N VAL A 259 -8.45 14.14 0.32
CA VAL A 259 -9.04 13.31 1.37
C VAL A 259 -8.06 13.15 2.52
N GLY A 260 -8.52 13.41 3.75
CA GLY A 260 -7.74 13.28 4.98
C GLY A 260 -7.71 11.84 5.48
N ASN A 261 -6.85 11.01 4.90
CA ASN A 261 -6.74 9.61 5.22
C ASN A 261 -5.28 9.15 5.18
N ALA A 262 -4.81 8.54 6.25
CA ALA A 262 -3.45 8.06 6.38
C ALA A 262 -3.39 6.77 7.21
N VAL A 263 -2.34 5.98 7.06
CA VAL A 263 -2.07 4.83 7.91
C VAL A 263 -0.56 4.57 7.99
N LEU A 264 -0.09 4.13 9.15
CA LEU A 264 1.32 3.77 9.33
C LEU A 264 1.64 2.43 8.64
N CYS A 265 2.74 2.37 7.89
CA CYS A 265 3.18 1.17 7.18
C CYS A 265 3.33 -0.04 8.11
N ASN A 266 3.86 0.16 9.32
CA ASN A 266 4.02 -0.89 10.31
C ASN A 266 2.67 -1.46 10.79
N ASP A 267 1.62 -0.63 10.90
CA ASP A 267 0.29 -1.11 11.27
C ASP A 267 -0.33 -1.96 10.17
N VAL A 268 -0.13 -1.54 8.91
CA VAL A 268 -0.58 -2.31 7.75
C VAL A 268 0.15 -3.65 7.69
N ALA A 269 1.47 -3.67 7.91
CA ALA A 269 2.25 -4.90 7.95
C ALA A 269 1.76 -5.86 9.05
N ARG A 270 1.59 -5.35 10.28
CA ARG A 270 1.02 -6.13 11.40
C ARG A 270 -0.35 -6.71 11.07
N ALA A 271 -1.21 -5.94 10.40
CA ALA A 271 -2.53 -6.41 10.00
C ALA A 271 -2.46 -7.58 9.01
N HIS A 272 -1.53 -7.54 8.04
CA HIS A 272 -1.32 -8.64 7.11
C HIS A 272 -0.83 -9.90 7.81
N VAL A 273 0.13 -9.77 8.74
CA VAL A 273 0.69 -10.91 9.47
C VAL A 273 -0.34 -11.49 10.43
N ARG A 274 -1.06 -10.65 11.20
CA ARG A 274 -2.11 -11.09 12.12
C ARG A 274 -3.29 -11.76 11.40
N ALA A 275 -3.61 -11.33 10.17
CA ALA A 275 -4.64 -11.96 9.35
C ALA A 275 -4.31 -13.40 8.93
N LEU A 276 -3.06 -13.86 9.09
CA LEU A 276 -2.67 -15.25 8.82
C LEU A 276 -3.09 -16.23 9.94
N ASP A 277 -3.36 -15.72 11.13
CA ASP A 277 -3.65 -16.55 12.30
C ASP A 277 -4.99 -17.29 12.14
N THR A 278 -5.04 -18.51 12.66
CA THR A 278 -6.18 -19.43 12.48
C THR A 278 -7.43 -19.03 13.26
N ASP A 279 -7.32 -18.17 14.27
CA ASP A 279 -8.43 -17.62 15.02
C ASP A 279 -9.13 -16.45 14.30
N ILE A 280 -8.54 -15.96 13.22
CA ILE A 280 -9.18 -14.96 12.34
C ILE A 280 -10.04 -15.67 11.31
N GLU A 281 -11.33 -15.32 11.28
CA GLU A 281 -12.26 -15.87 10.28
C GLU A 281 -11.86 -15.41 8.88
N GLY A 282 -11.97 -16.31 7.90
CA GLY A 282 -11.67 -16.03 6.48
C GLY A 282 -12.78 -15.27 5.75
N ASN A 283 -12.57 -14.97 4.49
CA ASN A 283 -13.54 -14.34 3.57
C ASN A 283 -14.11 -13.02 4.11
N GLN A 284 -13.22 -12.16 4.58
CA GLN A 284 -13.58 -10.85 5.14
C GLN A 284 -12.56 -9.77 4.77
N SER A 285 -12.92 -8.53 5.08
CA SER A 285 -12.09 -7.36 4.79
C SER A 285 -11.85 -6.53 6.04
N PHE A 286 -10.72 -5.78 6.05
CA PHE A 286 -10.35 -4.85 7.11
C PHE A 286 -9.94 -3.51 6.52
N VAL A 287 -10.55 -2.42 7.01
CA VAL A 287 -10.21 -1.04 6.62
C VAL A 287 -9.22 -0.48 7.62
N LEU A 288 -8.06 -0.04 7.14
CA LEU A 288 -7.03 0.58 7.96
C LEU A 288 -6.91 2.05 7.59
N ASN A 289 -7.39 2.92 8.47
CA ASN A 289 -7.33 4.36 8.32
C ASN A 289 -7.18 5.06 9.66
N THR A 290 -6.38 6.11 9.66
CA THR A 290 -6.33 7.14 10.70
C THR A 290 -6.69 8.46 10.04
N ASP A 291 -7.61 9.19 10.65
CA ASP A 291 -7.98 10.51 10.17
C ASP A 291 -6.77 11.45 10.22
N ALA A 292 -6.44 12.02 9.08
CA ALA A 292 -5.36 12.97 8.91
C ALA A 292 -5.92 14.33 8.51
N LYS A 293 -5.50 15.37 9.21
CA LYS A 293 -5.71 16.75 8.78
C LYS A 293 -4.41 17.24 8.17
N TRP A 294 -4.42 17.44 6.87
CA TRP A 294 -3.22 17.86 6.14
C TRP A 294 -2.68 19.21 6.64
N GLU A 295 -3.54 20.07 7.13
CA GLU A 295 -3.20 21.37 7.74
C GLU A 295 -2.34 21.20 8.99
N ASP A 296 -2.47 20.11 9.72
CA ASP A 296 -1.74 19.84 10.96
C ASP A 296 -0.29 19.36 10.72
N THR A 297 0.09 19.03 9.48
CA THR A 297 1.44 18.51 9.15
C THR A 297 2.55 19.46 9.65
N VAL A 298 2.47 20.73 9.29
CA VAL A 298 3.49 21.72 9.67
C VAL A 298 3.50 22.01 11.17
N PRO A 299 2.35 22.26 11.84
CA PRO A 299 2.29 22.40 13.30
C PRO A 299 2.88 21.22 14.05
N ILE A 300 2.54 19.98 13.66
CA ILE A 300 3.08 18.78 14.30
C ILE A 300 4.60 18.69 14.08
N ALA A 301 5.06 18.86 12.83
CA ALA A 301 6.49 18.81 12.53
C ALA A 301 7.27 19.90 13.31
N THR A 302 6.74 21.12 13.41
CA THR A 302 7.36 22.20 14.20
C THR A 302 7.50 21.83 15.68
N THR A 303 6.50 21.13 16.22
CA THR A 303 6.53 20.70 17.63
C THR A 303 7.62 19.67 17.90
N HIS A 304 7.83 18.73 16.98
CA HIS A 304 8.78 17.61 17.16
C HIS A 304 10.20 17.92 16.67
N PHE A 305 10.34 18.84 15.72
CA PHE A 305 11.60 19.17 15.04
C PHE A 305 11.88 20.70 15.05
N PRO A 306 11.83 21.38 16.21
CA PRO A 306 11.97 22.85 16.26
C PRO A 306 13.33 23.33 15.72
N ARG A 307 14.41 22.55 15.94
CA ARG A 307 15.76 22.93 15.48
C ARG A 307 15.86 23.02 13.97
N GLU A 308 15.18 22.15 13.26
CA GLU A 308 15.16 22.09 11.79
C GLU A 308 14.41 23.29 11.19
N PHE A 309 13.41 23.80 11.89
CA PHE A 309 12.74 25.06 11.53
C PHE A 309 13.60 26.28 11.89
N GLU A 310 14.21 26.32 13.07
CA GLU A 310 15.09 27.40 13.51
C GLU A 310 16.34 27.52 12.62
N SER A 311 16.93 26.41 12.20
CA SER A 311 18.07 26.39 11.27
C SER A 311 17.70 26.75 9.84
N GLY A 312 16.40 26.74 9.52
CA GLY A 312 15.87 26.96 8.18
C GLY A 312 16.04 25.77 7.23
N LEU A 313 16.32 24.57 7.74
CA LEU A 313 16.25 23.32 6.96
C LEU A 313 14.82 23.07 6.49
N PHE A 314 13.85 23.23 7.40
CA PHE A 314 12.44 23.22 7.06
C PHE A 314 11.91 24.63 6.90
N ARG A 315 11.32 24.91 5.74
CA ARG A 315 10.71 26.19 5.39
C ARG A 315 9.37 25.92 4.72
N PRO A 316 8.28 25.84 5.49
CA PRO A 316 6.96 25.64 4.91
C PRO A 316 6.67 26.73 3.88
N GLY A 317 6.38 26.36 2.67
CA GLY A 317 6.16 27.29 1.56
C GLY A 317 5.51 26.61 0.37
N GLY A 318 5.20 25.32 0.51
CA GLY A 318 4.49 24.54 -0.50
C GLY A 318 3.00 24.91 -0.58
N PRO A 319 2.23 24.20 -1.43
CA PRO A 319 0.82 24.47 -1.61
C PRO A 319 0.02 24.35 -0.30
N HIS A 320 -0.99 25.17 -0.14
CA HIS A 320 -1.93 25.05 0.98
C HIS A 320 -2.82 23.82 0.76
N TRP A 321 -2.82 22.92 1.73
CA TRP A 321 -3.65 21.73 1.67
C TRP A 321 -4.91 21.91 2.51
N THR A 322 -6.05 21.61 1.89
CA THR A 322 -7.36 21.58 2.55
C THR A 322 -7.84 20.13 2.65
N THR A 323 -8.17 19.72 3.86
CA THR A 323 -8.61 18.36 4.14
C THR A 323 -10.09 18.19 3.86
N VAL A 324 -10.43 17.20 3.04
CA VAL A 324 -11.80 16.68 2.93
C VAL A 324 -11.93 15.48 3.87
N PRO A 325 -12.79 15.55 4.89
CA PRO A 325 -13.01 14.41 5.76
C PRO A 325 -13.82 13.33 5.05
N LEU A 326 -13.37 12.09 5.14
CA LEU A 326 -14.16 10.89 4.86
C LEU A 326 -14.26 10.05 6.12
N LYS A 327 -15.46 9.57 6.44
CA LYS A 327 -15.67 8.69 7.59
C LYS A 327 -15.41 7.24 7.22
N TRP A 328 -14.52 6.59 7.98
CA TRP A 328 -14.16 5.19 7.82
C TRP A 328 -14.53 4.41 9.07
N ASP A 329 -15.11 3.22 8.90
CA ASP A 329 -15.26 2.26 9.98
C ASP A 329 -14.02 1.36 10.03
N THR A 330 -13.20 1.60 11.04
CA THR A 330 -11.97 0.84 11.33
C THR A 330 -12.09 0.00 12.58
N THR A 331 -13.28 -0.10 13.20
CA THR A 331 -13.51 -0.80 14.47
C THR A 331 -13.08 -2.26 14.41
N LYS A 332 -13.36 -2.92 13.28
CA LYS A 332 -13.01 -4.32 13.04
C LYS A 332 -11.51 -4.60 13.14
N VAL A 333 -10.64 -3.65 12.82
CA VAL A 333 -9.18 -3.80 12.95
C VAL A 333 -8.79 -3.94 14.42
N GLN A 334 -9.37 -3.14 15.30
CA GLN A 334 -9.09 -3.23 16.73
C GLN A 334 -9.78 -4.46 17.35
N ASP A 335 -11.05 -4.69 17.04
CA ASP A 335 -11.87 -5.70 17.69
C ASP A 335 -11.46 -7.13 17.30
N VAL A 336 -11.07 -7.35 16.03
CA VAL A 336 -10.74 -8.67 15.51
C VAL A 336 -9.23 -8.90 15.44
N LEU A 337 -8.47 -7.93 14.89
CA LEU A 337 -7.02 -8.07 14.77
C LEU A 337 -6.26 -7.64 16.03
N GLY A 338 -6.92 -6.96 16.98
CA GLY A 338 -6.28 -6.43 18.19
C GLY A 338 -5.29 -5.31 17.94
N ILE A 339 -5.40 -4.61 16.79
CA ILE A 339 -4.43 -3.59 16.37
C ILE A 339 -5.01 -2.20 16.63
N LYS A 340 -4.35 -1.43 17.49
CA LYS A 340 -4.56 0.00 17.62
C LYS A 340 -3.70 0.72 16.60
N LEU A 341 -4.33 1.47 15.71
CA LEU A 341 -3.64 2.24 14.67
C LEU A 341 -2.90 3.44 15.27
N ALA A 342 -1.73 3.74 14.70
CA ALA A 342 -0.94 4.91 15.06
C ALA A 342 -1.65 6.21 14.66
N THR A 343 -1.41 7.26 15.41
CA THR A 343 -1.94 8.60 15.11
C THR A 343 -1.16 9.26 13.98
N TYR A 344 -1.73 10.30 13.37
CA TYR A 344 -1.07 11.08 12.33
C TYR A 344 0.23 11.74 12.83
N ASP A 345 0.26 12.15 14.10
CA ASP A 345 1.45 12.66 14.78
C ASP A 345 2.63 11.68 14.71
N VAL A 346 2.39 10.41 15.02
CA VAL A 346 3.41 9.34 14.93
C VAL A 346 3.91 9.17 13.50
N MET A 347 3.03 9.22 12.51
CA MET A 347 3.42 9.09 11.10
C MET A 347 4.33 10.23 10.65
N ILE A 348 4.03 11.48 11.05
CA ILE A 348 4.87 12.63 10.74
C ILE A 348 6.26 12.47 11.37
N LYS A 349 6.31 12.04 12.65
CA LYS A 349 7.60 11.81 13.33
C LYS A 349 8.46 10.77 12.63
N GLU A 350 7.86 9.65 12.21
CA GLU A 350 8.60 8.59 11.51
C GLU A 350 9.11 9.06 10.15
N VAL A 351 8.28 9.75 9.37
CA VAL A 351 8.64 10.22 8.03
C VAL A 351 9.73 11.29 8.08
N VAL A 352 9.58 12.27 8.98
CA VAL A 352 10.58 13.35 9.13
C VAL A 352 11.87 12.79 9.71
N GLY A 353 11.79 11.91 10.72
CA GLY A 353 12.96 11.25 11.28
C GLY A 353 13.75 10.46 10.24
N GLU A 354 13.06 9.68 9.39
CA GLU A 354 13.72 8.97 8.28
C GLU A 354 14.41 9.93 7.30
N TYR A 355 13.77 11.05 6.98
CA TYR A 355 14.37 12.05 6.10
C TYR A 355 15.68 12.60 6.70
N LEU A 356 15.70 12.96 7.99
CA LEU A 356 16.89 13.46 8.68
C LEU A 356 17.99 12.41 8.75
N GLU A 357 17.66 11.15 9.12
CA GLU A 357 18.59 10.01 9.11
C GLU A 357 19.27 9.84 7.72
N LYS A 358 18.49 9.88 6.64
CA LYS A 358 18.99 9.68 5.26
C LYS A 358 19.82 10.84 4.71
N THR A 359 19.54 12.05 5.16
CA THR A 359 20.23 13.27 4.68
C THR A 359 21.43 13.64 5.53
N GLY A 360 21.66 12.97 6.67
CA GLY A 360 22.72 13.30 7.62
C GLY A 360 22.54 14.68 8.24
N SER A 361 21.30 15.12 8.37
CA SER A 361 20.94 16.45 8.88
C SER A 361 20.55 16.41 10.38
N GLU A 362 21.09 15.42 11.15
CA GLU A 362 20.91 15.33 12.60
C GLU A 362 21.76 16.36 13.37
#